data_db0747f30381c965095715363037718c
#
_entry.id   db0747f30381c965095715363037718c
#
_cell.length_a   1.000
_cell.length_b   1.000
_cell.length_c   1.000
_cell.angle_alpha   90.00
_cell.angle_beta   90.00
_cell.angle_gamma   90.00
#
_symmetry.space_group_name_H-M   'P 1'
#
loop_
_entity.id
_entity.type
_entity.pdbx_description
1 polymer ?
#
loop_
_entity_poly.entity_id
_entity_poly.type
_entity_poly.pdbx_seq_one_letter_code
_entity_poly.pdbx_strand_id
1 'polypeptide(L)'
;MKQIVRSSAWIVLIVVTLVSCKNNAPKEAKYIPKDASFVLVLDPQQMQDKLQKGGISVDTLLSRIFKNDSTNSKDKALFNEVRMNAGINWSEKFFLFMVQKNNADNSMSNTVSMLASLQDAGKLEAFLKKQDNLKTKEIKKEKDFSYMIMHDGGILSWNDKQVIVSMYNHNLKATYDTVAMTFKKPVPVNTDAEMKQEVTRFFTQKPVESLADVSIFTDMFKEKADGYAFTSANSSLAVLNNMPLQIPKLEELLKDNYTTSTLSFDDGKITAKTSTYTNPLLSSVLKQYSGPTVNLAMLENYPSSNINGFMLAAFNPEIIGGILKQLEVEGLVNTFLQKTGLSSQDIYKSLKGDIAVVISDVEMSGIEPQMKTDEKSMMKKKPFVKMLLSAPVGDKTSFNKIMDKAVEQGILVKKNTVYKAAGVLSTMGLFVMADDKNLIIASDSLTYTQYINKSGKAVLKQEILDRFKGKSTAFYFDIANTLNGFSKDPGDGFHQSITTAKNTFKDVIASSDNFDGKTVKASFEIRMQNEKQNSLVTLTSLLTDIAVDMRVQAKKEKDMEEKLFPGGVPAIIRTN
;
A
#
# COMPACT_ATOMS: atom_id res chain seq x y z
N MET A 1 -58.47 31.25 -10.95
CA MET A 1 -57.42 30.42 -11.61
C MET A 1 -56.04 31.04 -11.62
N LYS A 2 -55.84 32.35 -11.76
CA LYS A 2 -54.48 32.96 -11.77
C LYS A 2 -53.72 32.97 -10.41
N GLN A 3 -54.43 32.88 -9.28
CA GLN A 3 -53.79 32.84 -7.96
C GLN A 3 -53.30 31.41 -7.57
N ILE A 4 -53.97 30.34 -8.03
CA ILE A 4 -53.61 28.97 -7.76
C ILE A 4 -52.33 28.56 -8.51
N VAL A 5 -52.11 29.12 -9.74
CA VAL A 5 -50.90 28.85 -10.53
C VAL A 5 -49.66 29.53 -9.93
N ARG A 6 -49.84 30.72 -9.28
CA ARG A 6 -48.72 31.38 -8.57
C ARG A 6 -48.30 30.64 -7.31
N SER A 7 -49.22 30.06 -6.54
CA SER A 7 -48.89 29.29 -5.34
C SER A 7 -48.19 27.97 -5.69
N SER A 8 -48.56 27.30 -6.79
CA SER A 8 -47.94 26.05 -7.26
C SER A 8 -46.48 26.29 -7.74
N ALA A 9 -46.22 27.47 -8.37
CA ALA A 9 -44.85 27.81 -8.79
C ALA A 9 -43.89 28.01 -7.60
N TRP A 10 -44.37 28.58 -6.50
CA TRP A 10 -43.59 28.73 -5.28
C TRP A 10 -43.33 27.40 -4.55
N ILE A 11 -44.29 26.47 -4.57
CA ILE A 11 -44.09 25.12 -3.99
C ILE A 11 -43.08 24.32 -4.82
N VAL A 12 -43.12 24.41 -6.16
CA VAL A 12 -42.13 23.75 -7.03
C VAL A 12 -40.75 24.39 -6.86
N LEU A 13 -40.64 25.70 -6.66
CA LEU A 13 -39.37 26.38 -6.40
C LEU A 13 -38.80 26.01 -5.04
N ILE A 14 -39.63 25.83 -4.00
CA ILE A 14 -39.20 25.37 -2.66
C ILE A 14 -38.80 23.89 -2.69
N VAL A 15 -39.48 23.03 -3.48
CA VAL A 15 -39.12 21.61 -3.62
C VAL A 15 -37.81 21.47 -4.42
N VAL A 16 -37.55 22.31 -5.41
CA VAL A 16 -36.27 22.32 -6.16
C VAL A 16 -35.11 22.83 -5.32
N THR A 17 -35.34 23.72 -4.35
CA THR A 17 -34.28 24.16 -3.41
C THR A 17 -34.04 23.18 -2.26
N LEU A 18 -34.94 22.20 -2.02
CA LEU A 18 -34.76 21.13 -1.04
C LEU A 18 -34.06 19.89 -1.60
N VAL A 19 -33.83 19.82 -2.91
CA VAL A 19 -32.87 18.90 -3.54
C VAL A 19 -31.49 19.55 -3.58
N SER A 20 -31.11 20.26 -2.53
CA SER A 20 -29.72 20.52 -2.22
C SER A 20 -29.13 19.15 -1.88
N CYS A 21 -28.34 18.61 -2.80
CA CYS A 21 -27.50 17.46 -2.56
C CYS A 21 -26.94 17.56 -1.14
N LYS A 22 -27.32 16.66 -0.24
CA LYS A 22 -26.60 16.48 1.01
C LYS A 22 -25.16 16.20 0.59
N ASN A 23 -24.35 17.20 0.69
CA ASN A 23 -22.92 17.06 0.45
C ASN A 23 -22.43 16.13 1.57
N ASN A 24 -22.21 14.87 1.25
CA ASN A 24 -21.74 13.86 2.22
C ASN A 24 -20.28 14.09 2.62
N ALA A 25 -19.68 15.20 2.11
CA ALA A 25 -18.33 15.59 2.49
C ALA A 25 -18.24 15.84 3.99
N PRO A 26 -17.31 15.22 4.68
CA PRO A 26 -16.98 15.59 6.05
C PRO A 26 -16.64 17.09 6.11
N LYS A 27 -17.10 17.75 7.18
CA LYS A 27 -16.84 19.20 7.40
C LYS A 27 -15.33 19.53 7.50
N GLU A 28 -14.53 18.52 7.80
CA GLU A 28 -13.07 18.57 7.89
C GLU A 28 -12.39 18.71 6.52
N ALA A 29 -13.03 18.22 5.46
CA ALA A 29 -12.49 18.22 4.09
C ALA A 29 -12.06 19.62 3.60
N LYS A 30 -12.67 20.69 4.10
CA LYS A 30 -12.31 22.07 3.76
C LYS A 30 -10.93 22.51 4.28
N TYR A 31 -10.37 21.80 5.26
CA TYR A 31 -9.03 22.06 5.80
C TYR A 31 -7.94 21.25 5.08
N ILE A 32 -8.31 20.30 4.23
CA ILE A 32 -7.38 19.48 3.47
C ILE A 32 -7.22 20.09 2.08
N PRO A 33 -6.01 20.51 1.69
CA PRO A 33 -5.79 21.12 0.38
C PRO A 33 -6.11 20.19 -0.78
N LYS A 34 -6.55 20.76 -1.91
CA LYS A 34 -6.88 20.03 -3.14
C LYS A 34 -5.68 19.27 -3.74
N ASP A 35 -4.48 19.77 -3.49
CA ASP A 35 -3.21 19.18 -3.91
C ASP A 35 -2.66 18.12 -2.92
N ALA A 36 -3.44 17.72 -1.91
CA ALA A 36 -3.06 16.61 -1.05
C ALA A 36 -2.82 15.34 -1.88
N SER A 37 -1.65 14.75 -1.70
CA SER A 37 -1.20 13.56 -2.42
C SER A 37 -1.87 12.29 -1.93
N PHE A 38 -2.13 12.24 -0.63
CA PHE A 38 -2.70 11.11 0.08
C PHE A 38 -3.57 11.60 1.22
N VAL A 39 -4.69 10.94 1.43
CA VAL A 39 -5.55 11.12 2.62
C VAL A 39 -6.01 9.76 3.10
N LEU A 40 -5.79 9.48 4.38
CA LEU A 40 -6.38 8.36 5.11
C LEU A 40 -7.40 8.90 6.09
N VAL A 41 -8.59 8.34 6.10
CA VAL A 41 -9.66 8.71 7.02
C VAL A 41 -10.05 7.48 7.84
N LEU A 42 -10.13 7.63 9.14
CA LEU A 42 -10.63 6.60 10.05
C LEU A 42 -11.95 7.08 10.66
N ASP A 43 -12.87 6.16 10.87
CA ASP A 43 -14.15 6.39 11.57
C ASP A 43 -14.10 5.72 12.95
N PRO A 44 -13.64 6.44 14.00
CA PRO A 44 -13.45 5.86 15.33
C PRO A 44 -14.75 5.39 15.94
N GLN A 45 -15.87 6.07 15.66
CA GLN A 45 -17.17 5.67 16.20
C GLN A 45 -17.58 4.28 15.70
N GLN A 46 -17.46 4.04 14.40
CA GLN A 46 -17.78 2.72 13.84
C GLN A 46 -16.83 1.62 14.38
N MET A 47 -15.54 1.93 14.47
CA MET A 47 -14.55 1.00 15.03
C MET A 47 -14.84 0.69 16.50
N GLN A 48 -15.17 1.71 17.31
CA GLN A 48 -15.53 1.53 18.72
C GLN A 48 -16.79 0.67 18.87
N ASP A 49 -17.83 0.92 18.08
CA ASP A 49 -19.08 0.15 18.12
C ASP A 49 -18.82 -1.34 17.83
N LYS A 50 -17.93 -1.65 16.85
CA LYS A 50 -17.53 -3.03 16.52
C LYS A 50 -16.75 -3.69 17.65
N LEU A 51 -15.80 -2.98 18.25
CA LEU A 51 -15.02 -3.48 19.38
C LEU A 51 -15.91 -3.76 20.60
N GLN A 52 -16.83 -2.85 20.93
CA GLN A 52 -17.76 -3.01 22.05
C GLN A 52 -18.70 -4.19 21.85
N LYS A 53 -19.24 -4.39 20.64
CA LYS A 53 -20.04 -5.59 20.30
C LYS A 53 -19.24 -6.87 20.48
N GLY A 54 -17.93 -6.83 20.23
CA GLY A 54 -16.99 -7.94 20.48
C GLY A 54 -16.48 -8.05 21.92
N GLY A 55 -17.03 -7.27 22.85
CA GLY A 55 -16.65 -7.30 24.28
C GLY A 55 -15.30 -6.63 24.60
N ILE A 56 -14.76 -5.82 23.67
CA ILE A 56 -13.50 -5.11 23.86
C ILE A 56 -13.79 -3.61 24.08
N SER A 57 -13.44 -3.11 25.26
CA SER A 57 -13.42 -1.68 25.52
C SER A 57 -12.02 -1.10 25.34
N VAL A 58 -11.93 0.23 25.10
CA VAL A 58 -10.65 0.95 25.05
C VAL A 58 -9.87 0.75 26.36
N ASP A 59 -10.55 0.77 27.49
CA ASP A 59 -9.92 0.58 28.80
C ASP A 59 -9.36 -0.85 28.96
N THR A 60 -10.06 -1.85 28.43
CA THR A 60 -9.58 -3.24 28.39
C THR A 60 -8.31 -3.33 27.54
N LEU A 61 -8.29 -2.69 26.37
CA LEU A 61 -7.11 -2.65 25.50
C LEU A 61 -5.92 -2.00 26.19
N LEU A 62 -6.12 -0.81 26.75
CA LEU A 62 -5.08 -0.09 27.47
C LEU A 62 -4.56 -0.90 28.65
N SER A 63 -5.45 -1.56 29.41
CA SER A 63 -5.03 -2.39 30.53
C SER A 63 -4.20 -3.60 30.09
N ARG A 64 -4.50 -4.21 28.95
CA ARG A 64 -3.69 -5.31 28.37
C ARG A 64 -2.34 -4.82 27.87
N ILE A 65 -2.36 -3.72 27.06
CA ILE A 65 -1.15 -3.14 26.50
C ILE A 65 -0.18 -2.67 27.59
N PHE A 66 -0.65 -2.11 28.69
CA PHE A 66 0.16 -1.51 29.75
C PHE A 66 0.25 -2.35 31.04
N LYS A 67 -0.17 -3.63 31.02
CA LYS A 67 -0.37 -4.46 32.23
C LYS A 67 0.88 -4.74 33.08
N ASN A 68 2.08 -4.69 32.52
CA ASN A 68 3.27 -5.25 33.16
C ASN A 68 4.49 -4.33 33.25
N ASP A 69 4.34 -3.00 33.12
CA ASP A 69 5.50 -2.13 33.07
C ASP A 69 5.32 -0.83 33.86
N SER A 70 6.17 -0.62 34.85
CA SER A 70 6.21 0.62 35.65
C SER A 70 6.63 1.86 34.82
N THR A 71 7.41 1.68 33.76
CA THR A 71 7.79 2.73 32.81
C THR A 71 6.62 3.19 31.96
N ASN A 72 5.72 2.27 31.60
CA ASN A 72 4.53 2.56 30.78
C ASN A 72 3.34 3.14 31.56
N SER A 73 3.45 3.28 32.88
CA SER A 73 2.42 3.95 33.67
C SER A 73 2.27 5.43 33.28
N LYS A 74 3.37 6.08 32.88
CA LYS A 74 3.37 7.47 32.37
C LYS A 74 2.70 7.58 31.02
N ASP A 75 2.99 6.68 30.08
CA ASP A 75 2.40 6.68 28.73
C ASP A 75 0.90 6.37 28.80
N LYS A 76 0.49 5.43 29.64
CA LYS A 76 -0.93 5.15 29.90
C LYS A 76 -1.63 6.36 30.51
N ALA A 77 -1.00 7.01 31.48
CA ALA A 77 -1.55 8.21 32.13
C ALA A 77 -1.69 9.35 31.11
N LEU A 78 -0.65 9.59 30.30
CA LEU A 78 -0.67 10.62 29.26
C LEU A 78 -1.77 10.33 28.22
N PHE A 79 -1.88 9.08 27.74
CA PHE A 79 -2.94 8.72 26.80
C PHE A 79 -4.34 8.98 27.38
N ASN A 80 -4.57 8.55 28.62
CA ASN A 80 -5.85 8.81 29.30
C ASN A 80 -6.10 10.32 29.49
N GLU A 81 -5.06 11.07 29.83
CA GLU A 81 -5.16 12.52 29.98
C GLU A 81 -5.51 13.21 28.66
N VAL A 82 -4.87 12.83 27.55
CA VAL A 82 -5.22 13.30 26.20
C VAL A 82 -6.66 12.96 25.88
N ARG A 83 -7.06 11.70 26.11
CA ARG A 83 -8.42 11.23 25.81
C ARG A 83 -9.49 12.01 26.58
N MET A 84 -9.25 12.31 27.83
CA MET A 84 -10.26 12.90 28.72
C MET A 84 -10.21 14.43 28.73
N ASN A 85 -9.04 15.03 28.58
CA ASN A 85 -8.81 16.44 28.90
C ASN A 85 -8.35 17.30 27.70
N ALA A 86 -7.93 16.71 26.59
CA ALA A 86 -7.47 17.48 25.42
C ALA A 86 -8.60 18.08 24.57
N GLY A 87 -9.86 17.88 24.94
CA GLY A 87 -11.00 18.47 24.21
C GLY A 87 -11.21 17.94 22.79
N ILE A 88 -10.59 16.81 22.43
CA ILE A 88 -10.73 16.17 21.12
C ILE A 88 -12.07 15.44 21.01
N ASN A 89 -12.73 15.53 19.86
CA ASN A 89 -13.94 14.78 19.59
C ASN A 89 -13.62 13.40 18.99
N TRP A 90 -13.51 12.40 19.84
CA TRP A 90 -13.17 11.03 19.47
C TRP A 90 -14.27 10.28 18.72
N SER A 91 -15.47 10.86 18.59
CA SER A 91 -16.59 10.27 17.82
C SER A 91 -16.61 10.72 16.36
N GLU A 92 -15.86 11.74 16.01
CA GLU A 92 -15.75 12.25 14.65
C GLU A 92 -14.57 11.60 13.91
N LYS A 93 -14.56 11.72 12.59
CA LYS A 93 -13.50 11.16 11.74
C LYS A 93 -12.15 11.81 11.99
N PHE A 94 -11.10 10.99 11.94
CA PHE A 94 -9.70 11.43 11.95
C PHE A 94 -9.15 11.36 10.53
N PHE A 95 -8.39 12.38 10.16
CA PHE A 95 -7.77 12.48 8.85
C PHE A 95 -6.26 12.55 9.00
N LEU A 96 -5.55 11.68 8.29
CA LEU A 96 -4.11 11.80 8.06
C LEU A 96 -3.94 12.19 6.60
N PHE A 97 -3.28 13.30 6.31
CA PHE A 97 -3.06 13.71 4.93
C PHE A 97 -1.63 14.19 4.70
N MET A 98 -1.20 14.08 3.45
CA MET A 98 0.13 14.49 3.02
C MET A 98 0.05 15.46 1.85
N VAL A 99 0.82 16.52 1.94
CA VAL A 99 1.04 17.47 0.85
C VAL A 99 2.50 17.40 0.44
N GLN A 100 2.75 17.26 -0.87
CA GLN A 100 4.08 17.25 -1.44
C GLN A 100 4.25 18.46 -2.36
N LYS A 101 5.38 19.14 -2.26
CA LYS A 101 5.70 20.30 -3.08
C LYS A 101 7.11 20.22 -3.63
N ASN A 102 7.27 20.70 -4.87
CA ASN A 102 8.57 21.03 -5.42
C ASN A 102 8.89 22.47 -5.05
N ASN A 103 10.08 22.69 -4.50
CA ASN A 103 10.58 23.99 -4.17
C ASN A 103 11.34 24.60 -5.38
N ALA A 104 11.56 25.91 -5.36
CA ALA A 104 12.24 26.63 -6.44
C ALA A 104 13.68 26.16 -6.69
N ASP A 105 14.32 25.55 -5.68
CA ASP A 105 15.67 24.97 -5.74
C ASP A 105 15.69 23.51 -6.23
N ASN A 106 14.58 23.01 -6.78
CA ASN A 106 14.36 21.60 -7.15
C ASN A 106 14.49 20.60 -5.98
N SER A 107 14.45 21.07 -4.74
CA SER A 107 14.24 20.21 -3.57
C SER A 107 12.77 19.85 -3.42
N MET A 108 12.46 18.86 -2.60
CA MET A 108 11.10 18.42 -2.33
C MET A 108 10.79 18.58 -0.86
N SER A 109 9.64 19.19 -0.56
CA SER A 109 9.11 19.24 0.81
C SER A 109 7.86 18.40 0.94
N ASN A 110 7.69 17.81 2.13
CA ASN A 110 6.54 17.00 2.48
C ASN A 110 5.96 17.50 3.80
N THR A 111 4.67 17.76 3.83
CA THR A 111 3.92 18.05 5.04
C THR A 111 2.99 16.90 5.33
N VAL A 112 3.19 16.20 6.45
CA VAL A 112 2.29 15.17 6.94
C VAL A 112 1.48 15.77 8.09
N SER A 113 0.15 15.71 7.99
CA SER A 113 -0.74 16.35 8.94
C SER A 113 -1.82 15.39 9.43
N MET A 114 -2.10 15.43 10.72
CA MET A 114 -3.24 14.75 11.33
C MET A 114 -4.25 15.81 11.77
N LEU A 115 -5.49 15.68 11.29
CA LEU A 115 -6.60 16.58 11.54
C LEU A 115 -7.68 15.85 12.33
N ALA A 116 -8.14 16.46 13.40
CA ALA A 116 -9.25 15.97 14.22
C ALA A 116 -10.19 17.13 14.60
N SER A 117 -11.45 16.78 14.90
CA SER A 117 -12.43 17.73 15.42
C SER A 117 -12.21 18.00 16.90
N LEU A 118 -12.43 19.23 17.33
CA LEU A 118 -12.46 19.63 18.73
C LEU A 118 -13.90 19.75 19.25
N GLN A 119 -14.12 19.30 20.48
CA GLN A 119 -15.30 19.64 21.27
C GLN A 119 -15.11 20.95 22.03
N ASP A 120 -13.86 21.24 22.45
CA ASP A 120 -13.54 22.36 23.30
C ASP A 120 -12.06 22.78 23.14
N ALA A 121 -11.84 23.89 22.46
CA ALA A 121 -10.50 24.43 22.24
C ALA A 121 -9.86 24.97 23.53
N GLY A 122 -10.67 25.43 24.49
CA GLY A 122 -10.19 25.89 25.78
C GLY A 122 -9.61 24.76 26.63
N LYS A 123 -10.22 23.56 26.57
CA LYS A 123 -9.64 22.35 27.17
C LYS A 123 -8.32 21.97 26.52
N LEU A 124 -8.19 22.08 25.19
CA LEU A 124 -6.92 21.84 24.50
C LEU A 124 -5.83 22.78 25.03
N GLU A 125 -6.09 24.08 25.09
CA GLU A 125 -5.11 25.05 25.58
C GLU A 125 -4.73 24.80 27.07
N ALA A 126 -5.72 24.47 27.90
CA ALA A 126 -5.47 24.13 29.30
C ALA A 126 -4.63 22.86 29.46
N PHE A 127 -4.89 21.85 28.63
CA PHE A 127 -4.11 20.63 28.58
C PHE A 127 -2.66 20.91 28.17
N LEU A 128 -2.43 21.66 27.08
CA LEU A 128 -1.08 22.00 26.60
C LEU A 128 -0.24 22.74 27.65
N LYS A 129 -0.85 23.67 28.40
CA LYS A 129 -0.18 24.42 29.45
C LYS A 129 0.21 23.57 30.67
N LYS A 130 -0.40 22.41 30.86
CA LYS A 130 -0.06 21.46 31.95
C LYS A 130 1.09 20.52 31.62
N GLN A 131 1.35 20.28 30.32
CA GLN A 131 2.37 19.33 29.90
C GLN A 131 3.77 19.91 30.12
N ASP A 132 4.62 19.21 30.87
CA ASP A 132 5.95 19.68 31.27
C ASP A 132 6.86 20.04 30.09
N ASN A 133 6.77 19.28 28.99
CA ASN A 133 7.53 19.49 27.76
C ASN A 133 6.94 20.58 26.83
N LEU A 134 5.72 21.05 27.10
CA LEU A 134 5.01 22.04 26.28
C LEU A 134 4.70 23.34 27.00
N LYS A 135 4.64 23.34 28.33
CA LYS A 135 4.26 24.50 29.15
C LYS A 135 5.12 25.75 28.94
N THR A 136 6.38 25.57 28.52
CA THR A 136 7.32 26.66 28.22
C THR A 136 7.21 27.16 26.79
N LYS A 137 6.41 26.50 25.92
CA LYS A 137 6.21 26.89 24.54
C LYS A 137 5.16 28.00 24.43
N GLU A 138 5.45 28.95 23.58
CA GLU A 138 4.56 30.08 23.32
C GLU A 138 3.39 29.65 22.43
N ILE A 139 2.17 29.94 22.87
CA ILE A 139 0.96 29.86 22.04
C ILE A 139 0.84 31.17 21.27
N LYS A 140 0.98 31.13 19.96
CA LYS A 140 0.81 32.27 19.07
C LYS A 140 -0.60 32.26 18.50
N LYS A 141 -1.20 33.46 18.38
CA LYS A 141 -2.56 33.64 17.87
C LYS A 141 -2.52 34.38 16.54
N GLU A 142 -3.16 33.81 15.55
CA GLU A 142 -3.47 34.43 14.26
C GLU A 142 -4.98 34.76 14.22
N LYS A 143 -5.43 35.38 13.13
CA LYS A 143 -6.84 35.77 13.00
C LYS A 143 -7.79 34.57 13.04
N ASP A 144 -7.44 33.47 12.36
CA ASP A 144 -8.33 32.33 12.11
C ASP A 144 -7.94 31.07 12.90
N PHE A 145 -6.78 31.06 13.56
CA PHE A 145 -6.28 29.93 14.32
C PHE A 145 -5.20 30.32 15.32
N SER A 146 -4.96 29.44 16.29
CA SER A 146 -3.81 29.50 17.21
C SER A 146 -2.81 28.40 16.84
N TYR A 147 -1.54 28.58 17.18
CA TYR A 147 -0.54 27.55 16.93
C TYR A 147 0.60 27.56 17.97
N MET A 148 1.30 26.45 18.05
CA MET A 148 2.49 26.24 18.86
C MET A 148 3.51 25.46 18.04
N ILE A 149 4.77 25.93 17.98
CA ILE A 149 5.88 25.18 17.39
C ILE A 149 6.38 24.18 18.42
N MET A 150 6.37 22.91 18.04
CA MET A 150 6.87 21.81 18.87
C MET A 150 8.38 21.64 18.67
N HIS A 151 9.03 20.84 19.53
CA HIS A 151 10.37 20.33 19.24
C HIS A 151 10.29 19.40 18.03
N ASP A 152 11.37 19.14 17.38
CA ASP A 152 11.50 18.15 16.28
C ASP A 152 10.78 18.51 14.97
N GLY A 153 10.59 19.79 14.66
CA GLY A 153 10.05 20.23 13.38
C GLY A 153 8.56 19.99 13.20
N GLY A 154 7.79 20.01 14.29
CA GLY A 154 6.34 19.90 14.27
C GLY A 154 5.64 21.21 14.64
N ILE A 155 4.42 21.38 14.18
CA ILE A 155 3.51 22.47 14.57
C ILE A 155 2.15 21.89 14.97
N LEU A 156 1.65 22.32 16.13
CA LEU A 156 0.29 22.09 16.56
C LEU A 156 -0.50 23.37 16.33
N SER A 157 -1.62 23.26 15.64
CA SER A 157 -2.46 24.40 15.28
C SER A 157 -3.93 24.07 15.50
N TRP A 158 -4.75 25.03 15.89
CA TRP A 158 -6.16 24.81 16.18
C TRP A 158 -7.00 26.08 16.05
N ASN A 159 -8.29 25.88 15.82
CA ASN A 159 -9.33 26.87 16.00
C ASN A 159 -10.43 26.30 16.93
N ASP A 160 -11.58 26.94 17.03
CA ASP A 160 -12.68 26.51 17.92
C ASP A 160 -13.22 25.09 17.59
N LYS A 161 -12.96 24.56 16.39
CA LYS A 161 -13.60 23.35 15.87
C LYS A 161 -12.62 22.25 15.47
N GLN A 162 -11.39 22.58 15.16
CA GLN A 162 -10.41 21.64 14.56
C GLN A 162 -9.05 21.80 15.20
N VAL A 163 -8.33 20.70 15.31
CA VAL A 163 -6.91 20.65 15.65
C VAL A 163 -6.14 19.95 14.54
N ILE A 164 -5.00 20.50 14.16
CA ILE A 164 -4.10 19.93 13.14
C ILE A 164 -2.69 19.85 13.74
N VAL A 165 -2.14 18.65 13.75
CA VAL A 165 -0.73 18.39 14.06
C VAL A 165 -0.02 18.17 12.74
N SER A 166 0.98 18.98 12.42
CA SER A 166 1.72 18.86 11.16
C SER A 166 3.20 18.68 11.44
N MET A 167 3.82 17.79 10.66
CA MET A 167 5.26 17.61 10.59
C MET A 167 5.72 17.97 9.18
N TYR A 168 6.72 18.80 9.10
CA TYR A 168 7.29 19.29 7.86
C TYR A 168 8.69 18.72 7.68
N ASN A 169 8.93 18.16 6.51
CA ASN A 169 10.26 17.68 6.12
C ASN A 169 10.67 18.29 4.79
N HIS A 170 11.80 18.96 4.78
CA HIS A 170 12.42 19.49 3.59
C HIS A 170 13.60 18.59 3.21
N ASN A 171 13.44 17.84 2.12
CA ASN A 171 14.47 16.96 1.59
C ASN A 171 15.52 17.80 0.84
N LEU A 172 16.51 18.28 1.58
CA LEU A 172 17.62 19.03 1.03
C LEU A 172 18.51 18.12 0.19
N LYS A 173 18.77 18.49 -1.07
CA LYS A 173 19.69 17.75 -1.93
C LYS A 173 21.12 18.20 -1.67
N ALA A 174 22.02 17.24 -1.45
CA ALA A 174 23.44 17.51 -1.55
C ALA A 174 23.79 17.85 -3.01
N THR A 175 24.37 19.00 -3.26
CA THR A 175 24.85 19.40 -4.60
C THR A 175 26.29 18.95 -4.78
N TYR A 176 26.60 18.31 -5.91
CA TYR A 176 27.97 17.96 -6.25
C TYR A 176 28.68 19.19 -6.84
N ASP A 177 29.72 19.64 -6.17
CA ASP A 177 30.59 20.68 -6.69
C ASP A 177 31.57 20.06 -7.67
N THR A 178 31.38 20.32 -8.96
CA THR A 178 32.21 19.77 -10.04
C THR A 178 33.63 20.37 -10.05
N VAL A 179 33.83 21.52 -9.42
CA VAL A 179 35.16 22.19 -9.33
C VAL A 179 35.96 21.64 -8.14
N ALA A 180 35.29 21.53 -6.98
CA ALA A 180 35.91 20.98 -5.77
C ALA A 180 35.87 19.44 -5.71
N MET A 181 35.17 18.77 -6.66
CA MET A 181 34.98 17.31 -6.70
C MET A 181 34.41 16.74 -5.40
N THR A 182 33.55 17.50 -4.71
CA THR A 182 32.99 17.13 -3.41
C THR A 182 31.48 17.39 -3.36
N PHE A 183 30.80 16.64 -2.51
CA PHE A 183 29.38 16.94 -2.19
C PHE A 183 29.34 18.10 -1.18
N LYS A 184 28.70 19.19 -1.57
CA LYS A 184 28.36 20.27 -0.63
C LYS A 184 27.24 19.80 0.28
N LYS A 185 27.41 19.90 1.60
CA LYS A 185 26.33 19.67 2.56
C LYS A 185 25.21 20.69 2.28
N PRO A 186 23.96 20.24 2.31
CA PRO A 186 22.84 21.16 2.13
C PRO A 186 22.84 22.21 3.25
N VAL A 187 22.49 23.44 2.89
CA VAL A 187 22.32 24.53 3.88
C VAL A 187 21.00 24.27 4.63
N PRO A 188 21.01 24.25 5.97
CA PRO A 188 19.79 24.11 6.73
C PRO A 188 18.81 25.24 6.40
N VAL A 189 17.57 24.88 6.07
CA VAL A 189 16.47 25.84 5.82
C VAL A 189 15.72 26.05 7.14
N ASN A 190 15.26 27.28 7.40
CA ASN A 190 14.34 27.53 8.52
C ASN A 190 12.95 26.97 8.17
N THR A 191 12.71 25.73 8.61
CA THR A 191 11.47 25.01 8.35
C THR A 191 10.25 25.59 9.09
N ASP A 192 10.45 26.40 10.15
CA ASP A 192 9.35 26.97 10.95
C ASP A 192 8.50 27.94 10.13
N ALA A 193 9.11 28.77 9.28
CA ALA A 193 8.40 29.73 8.44
C ALA A 193 7.58 29.02 7.35
N GLU A 194 8.16 28.01 6.70
CA GLU A 194 7.50 27.21 5.67
C GLU A 194 6.34 26.40 6.26
N MET A 195 6.57 25.77 7.40
CA MET A 195 5.57 25.01 8.14
C MET A 195 4.39 25.92 8.58
N LYS A 196 4.68 27.13 9.09
CA LYS A 196 3.66 28.12 9.42
C LYS A 196 2.86 28.50 8.18
N GLN A 197 3.49 28.71 7.05
CA GLN A 197 2.82 29.06 5.79
C GLN A 197 1.85 27.94 5.37
N GLU A 198 2.25 26.68 5.42
CA GLU A 198 1.38 25.54 5.09
C GLU A 198 0.18 25.45 6.01
N VAL A 199 0.39 25.56 7.32
CA VAL A 199 -0.69 25.50 8.29
C VAL A 199 -1.64 26.69 8.11
N THR A 200 -1.12 27.89 7.84
CA THR A 200 -1.96 29.05 7.53
C THR A 200 -2.88 28.76 6.35
N ARG A 201 -2.36 28.14 5.28
CA ARG A 201 -3.15 27.72 4.12
C ARG A 201 -4.30 26.79 4.54
N PHE A 202 -4.07 25.82 5.40
CA PHE A 202 -5.10 24.86 5.83
C PHE A 202 -6.30 25.55 6.48
N PHE A 203 -6.08 26.61 7.24
CA PHE A 203 -7.16 27.35 7.92
C PHE A 203 -7.79 28.47 7.07
N THR A 204 -7.07 29.02 6.09
CA THR A 204 -7.51 30.21 5.34
C THR A 204 -7.93 29.92 3.90
N GLN A 205 -7.66 28.71 3.37
CA GLN A 205 -8.01 28.35 1.99
C GLN A 205 -9.53 28.40 1.76
N LYS A 206 -9.92 28.76 0.53
CA LYS A 206 -11.32 28.72 0.12
C LYS A 206 -11.79 27.28 -0.08
N PRO A 207 -13.10 26.99 0.06
CA PRO A 207 -13.62 25.64 -0.19
C PRO A 207 -13.22 25.05 -1.54
N VAL A 208 -13.18 25.86 -2.61
CA VAL A 208 -12.77 25.44 -3.97
C VAL A 208 -11.30 25.02 -4.08
N GLU A 209 -10.46 25.43 -3.12
CA GLU A 209 -9.03 25.08 -3.02
C GLU A 209 -8.79 23.84 -2.15
N SER A 210 -9.85 23.25 -1.61
CA SER A 210 -9.82 22.10 -0.71
C SER A 210 -10.42 20.85 -1.33
N LEU A 211 -10.22 19.69 -0.67
CA LEU A 211 -10.84 18.44 -1.07
C LEU A 211 -12.37 18.42 -0.91
N ALA A 212 -12.96 19.39 -0.21
CA ALA A 212 -14.41 19.53 -0.15
C ALA A 212 -15.05 19.80 -1.53
N ASP A 213 -14.30 20.35 -2.48
CA ASP A 213 -14.72 20.61 -3.87
C ASP A 213 -14.39 19.46 -4.84
N VAL A 214 -13.69 18.42 -4.41
CA VAL A 214 -13.34 17.27 -5.25
C VAL A 214 -14.41 16.20 -5.12
N SER A 215 -15.28 16.08 -6.12
CA SER A 215 -16.43 15.17 -6.09
C SER A 215 -16.02 13.71 -5.87
N ILE A 216 -14.91 13.25 -6.47
CA ILE A 216 -14.38 11.89 -6.28
C ILE A 216 -14.03 11.64 -4.81
N PHE A 217 -13.45 12.62 -4.12
CA PHE A 217 -13.16 12.54 -2.69
C PHE A 217 -14.43 12.51 -1.85
N THR A 218 -15.38 13.42 -2.12
CA THR A 218 -16.60 13.52 -1.32
C THR A 218 -17.54 12.33 -1.55
N ASP A 219 -17.54 11.77 -2.76
CA ASP A 219 -18.38 10.63 -3.14
C ASP A 219 -17.97 9.32 -2.46
N MET A 220 -16.69 9.17 -2.06
CA MET A 220 -16.26 7.95 -1.36
C MET A 220 -16.96 7.76 -0.01
N PHE A 221 -17.46 8.82 0.62
CA PHE A 221 -18.19 8.76 1.89
C PHE A 221 -19.67 8.36 1.75
N LYS A 222 -20.16 8.15 0.52
CA LYS A 222 -21.50 7.59 0.28
C LYS A 222 -21.60 6.12 0.68
N GLU A 223 -20.49 5.39 0.57
CA GLU A 223 -20.38 4.01 1.09
C GLU A 223 -19.96 4.06 2.57
N LYS A 224 -20.68 3.36 3.43
CA LYS A 224 -20.32 3.27 4.85
C LYS A 224 -19.15 2.32 5.03
N ALA A 225 -18.05 2.79 5.64
CA ALA A 225 -16.84 2.01 5.88
C ALA A 225 -16.14 2.47 7.18
N ASP A 226 -15.28 1.63 7.73
CA ASP A 226 -14.50 1.93 8.95
C ASP A 226 -13.32 2.87 8.66
N GLY A 227 -12.85 2.85 7.40
CA GLY A 227 -11.79 3.73 6.92
C GLY A 227 -11.93 4.01 5.44
N TYR A 228 -11.26 5.10 5.01
CA TYR A 228 -11.24 5.52 3.63
C TYR A 228 -9.84 6.00 3.28
N ALA A 229 -9.41 5.76 2.05
CA ALA A 229 -8.18 6.30 1.53
C ALA A 229 -8.43 7.00 0.18
N PHE A 230 -7.72 8.08 -0.04
CA PHE A 230 -7.71 8.82 -1.28
C PHE A 230 -6.27 9.09 -1.70
N THR A 231 -5.96 8.88 -2.96
CA THR A 231 -4.66 9.24 -3.54
C THR A 231 -4.85 10.04 -4.81
N SER A 232 -3.97 11.01 -5.03
CA SER A 232 -3.91 11.80 -6.26
C SER A 232 -2.59 11.53 -6.97
N ALA A 233 -2.64 11.19 -8.26
CA ALA A 233 -1.44 11.02 -9.06
C ALA A 233 -0.70 12.34 -9.34
N ASN A 234 -1.34 13.49 -9.06
CA ASN A 234 -0.71 14.81 -9.18
C ASN A 234 0.57 14.94 -8.33
N SER A 235 0.64 14.24 -7.21
CA SER A 235 1.84 14.23 -6.36
C SER A 235 3.03 13.50 -6.99
N SER A 236 2.78 12.51 -7.85
CA SER A 236 3.84 11.81 -8.57
C SER A 236 4.59 12.76 -9.52
N LEU A 237 3.93 13.84 -9.96
CA LEU A 237 4.53 14.87 -10.80
C LEU A 237 5.67 15.59 -10.08
N ALA A 238 5.56 15.79 -8.77
CA ALA A 238 6.62 16.39 -7.96
C ALA A 238 7.91 15.55 -7.98
N VAL A 239 7.77 14.23 -7.97
CA VAL A 239 8.91 13.30 -8.05
C VAL A 239 9.48 13.29 -9.47
N LEU A 240 8.62 13.27 -10.48
CA LEU A 240 9.00 13.14 -11.89
C LEU A 240 9.69 14.37 -12.44
N ASN A 241 9.29 15.58 -12.02
CA ASN A 241 9.95 16.83 -12.39
C ASN A 241 11.42 16.91 -11.93
N ASN A 242 11.81 16.06 -10.98
CA ASN A 242 13.19 15.92 -10.50
C ASN A 242 13.99 14.81 -11.22
N MET A 243 13.38 14.11 -12.18
CA MET A 243 14.11 13.09 -12.96
C MET A 243 15.00 13.76 -14.02
N PRO A 244 16.20 13.22 -14.26
CA PRO A 244 17.12 13.78 -15.27
C PRO A 244 16.59 13.68 -16.71
N LEU A 245 15.64 12.76 -16.94
CA LEU A 245 14.97 12.59 -18.23
C LEU A 245 13.54 13.13 -18.12
N GLN A 246 13.27 14.25 -18.81
CA GLN A 246 11.91 14.75 -18.95
C GLN A 246 11.17 13.95 -20.02
N ILE A 247 10.09 13.28 -19.63
CA ILE A 247 9.22 12.53 -20.53
C ILE A 247 8.10 13.47 -21.00
N PRO A 248 7.98 13.73 -22.32
CA PRO A 248 6.91 14.57 -22.85
C PRO A 248 5.54 14.04 -22.42
N LYS A 249 4.58 14.95 -22.19
CA LYS A 249 3.17 14.61 -21.84
C LYS A 249 2.94 13.71 -20.64
N LEU A 250 4.00 13.38 -19.86
CA LEU A 250 3.84 12.55 -18.67
C LEU A 250 2.97 13.24 -17.62
N GLU A 251 3.11 14.56 -17.48
CA GLU A 251 2.25 15.35 -16.62
C GLU A 251 0.79 15.28 -17.04
N GLU A 252 0.50 15.44 -18.33
CA GLU A 252 -0.86 15.34 -18.86
C GLU A 252 -1.48 13.95 -18.66
N LEU A 253 -0.67 12.90 -18.82
CA LEU A 253 -1.12 11.51 -18.62
C LEU A 253 -1.46 11.21 -17.15
N LEU A 254 -0.72 11.80 -16.20
CA LEU A 254 -0.88 11.53 -14.77
C LEU A 254 -1.84 12.49 -14.07
N LYS A 255 -1.94 13.74 -14.53
CA LYS A 255 -2.78 14.78 -13.94
C LYS A 255 -4.23 14.31 -13.83
N ASP A 256 -4.86 14.63 -12.70
CA ASP A 256 -6.28 14.36 -12.43
C ASP A 256 -6.68 12.86 -12.48
N ASN A 257 -5.73 11.96 -12.24
CA ASN A 257 -6.03 10.58 -11.91
C ASN A 257 -6.09 10.42 -10.39
N TYR A 258 -7.15 9.76 -9.91
CA TYR A 258 -7.42 9.59 -8.49
C TYR A 258 -7.73 8.13 -8.16
N THR A 259 -7.38 7.72 -6.97
CA THR A 259 -7.80 6.43 -6.45
C THR A 259 -8.49 6.62 -5.10
N THR A 260 -9.66 6.03 -4.94
CA THR A 260 -10.37 5.95 -3.67
C THR A 260 -10.44 4.51 -3.20
N SER A 261 -10.34 4.30 -1.90
CA SER A 261 -10.52 2.99 -1.28
C SER A 261 -11.38 3.10 -0.04
N THR A 262 -12.22 2.10 0.18
CA THR A 262 -12.93 1.89 1.44
C THR A 262 -12.34 0.68 2.16
N LEU A 263 -12.27 0.73 3.49
CA LEU A 263 -11.79 -0.34 4.35
C LEU A 263 -12.91 -0.71 5.35
N SER A 264 -13.26 -1.99 5.41
CA SER A 264 -14.27 -2.50 6.33
C SER A 264 -13.74 -3.70 7.11
N PHE A 265 -13.98 -3.68 8.41
CA PHE A 265 -13.73 -4.81 9.30
C PHE A 265 -15.06 -5.55 9.53
N ASP A 266 -15.29 -6.59 8.73
CA ASP A 266 -16.51 -7.38 8.78
C ASP A 266 -16.31 -8.64 9.62
N ASP A 267 -17.38 -9.39 9.87
CA ASP A 267 -17.28 -10.68 10.54
C ASP A 267 -16.48 -11.65 9.66
N GLY A 268 -15.43 -12.22 10.22
CA GLY A 268 -14.54 -13.17 9.57
C GLY A 268 -13.65 -12.61 8.46
N LYS A 269 -13.66 -11.32 8.17
CA LYS A 269 -12.85 -10.75 7.07
C LYS A 269 -12.58 -9.26 7.18
N ILE A 270 -11.48 -8.84 6.56
CA ILE A 270 -11.18 -7.44 6.24
C ILE A 270 -11.38 -7.26 4.76
N THR A 271 -12.16 -6.26 4.36
CA THR A 271 -12.46 -5.98 2.96
C THR A 271 -11.95 -4.58 2.59
N ALA A 272 -11.22 -4.46 1.49
CA ALA A 272 -10.93 -3.19 0.86
C ALA A 272 -11.49 -3.18 -0.56
N LYS A 273 -12.19 -2.11 -0.93
CA LYS A 273 -12.67 -1.87 -2.30
C LYS A 273 -12.02 -0.60 -2.82
N THR A 274 -11.47 -0.67 -4.01
CA THR A 274 -10.72 0.40 -4.63
C THR A 274 -11.34 0.78 -5.96
N SER A 275 -11.39 2.08 -6.27
CA SER A 275 -11.80 2.62 -7.56
C SER A 275 -10.75 3.61 -8.04
N THR A 276 -10.11 3.32 -9.17
CA THR A 276 -9.15 4.20 -9.82
C THR A 276 -9.85 4.95 -10.95
N TYR A 277 -9.93 6.26 -10.84
CA TYR A 277 -10.51 7.18 -11.81
C TYR A 277 -9.40 7.73 -12.69
N THR A 278 -9.61 7.68 -13.99
CA THR A 278 -8.61 8.13 -14.96
C THR A 278 -9.07 9.38 -15.69
N ASN A 279 -8.13 10.24 -16.02
CA ASN A 279 -8.37 11.41 -16.84
C ASN A 279 -8.77 11.00 -18.30
N PRO A 280 -9.27 11.93 -19.13
CA PRO A 280 -9.70 11.60 -20.50
C PRO A 280 -8.59 10.96 -21.35
N LEU A 281 -7.33 11.38 -21.17
CA LEU A 281 -6.21 10.89 -21.97
C LEU A 281 -5.92 9.42 -21.64
N LEU A 282 -5.73 9.09 -20.37
CA LEU A 282 -5.52 7.71 -19.94
C LEU A 282 -6.75 6.84 -20.20
N SER A 283 -7.97 7.39 -20.02
CA SER A 283 -9.22 6.70 -20.36
C SER A 283 -9.29 6.32 -21.82
N SER A 284 -8.80 7.15 -22.74
CA SER A 284 -8.80 6.85 -24.17
C SER A 284 -7.90 5.64 -24.48
N VAL A 285 -6.73 5.57 -23.85
CA VAL A 285 -5.80 4.44 -23.99
C VAL A 285 -6.42 3.16 -23.43
N LEU A 286 -6.99 3.22 -22.21
CA LEU A 286 -7.62 2.06 -21.58
C LEU A 286 -8.82 1.52 -22.37
N LYS A 287 -9.61 2.40 -23.01
CA LYS A 287 -10.72 2.00 -23.88
C LYS A 287 -10.22 1.31 -25.16
N GLN A 288 -9.21 1.90 -25.79
CA GLN A 288 -8.65 1.37 -27.05
C GLN A 288 -8.01 0.00 -26.86
N TYR A 289 -7.34 -0.22 -25.73
CA TYR A 289 -6.60 -1.44 -25.43
C TYR A 289 -7.24 -2.23 -24.30
N SER A 290 -8.56 -2.30 -24.27
CA SER A 290 -9.29 -3.14 -23.30
C SER A 290 -8.78 -4.58 -23.35
N GLY A 291 -8.49 -5.14 -22.17
CA GLY A 291 -7.96 -6.50 -22.05
C GLY A 291 -9.05 -7.57 -21.98
N PRO A 292 -8.68 -8.85 -22.14
CA PRO A 292 -9.56 -9.99 -21.85
C PRO A 292 -9.76 -10.16 -20.34
N THR A 293 -10.53 -11.18 -19.98
CA THR A 293 -10.64 -11.67 -18.60
C THR A 293 -9.69 -12.85 -18.36
N VAL A 294 -9.31 -13.09 -17.11
CA VAL A 294 -8.36 -14.15 -16.75
C VAL A 294 -8.83 -15.53 -17.21
N ASN A 295 -7.89 -16.31 -17.73
CA ASN A 295 -8.11 -17.68 -18.15
C ASN A 295 -7.84 -18.65 -16.97
N LEU A 296 -8.89 -19.04 -16.25
CA LEU A 296 -8.78 -19.95 -15.10
C LEU A 296 -8.27 -21.35 -15.49
N ALA A 297 -8.43 -21.78 -16.76
CA ALA A 297 -7.92 -23.07 -17.23
C ALA A 297 -6.39 -23.18 -17.16
N MET A 298 -5.67 -22.06 -17.05
CA MET A 298 -4.22 -22.05 -16.83
C MET A 298 -3.82 -22.69 -15.49
N LEU A 299 -4.74 -22.77 -14.53
CA LEU A 299 -4.53 -23.41 -13.24
C LEU A 299 -4.79 -24.93 -13.25
N GLU A 300 -5.64 -25.42 -14.14
CA GLU A 300 -6.16 -26.79 -14.11
C GLU A 300 -5.07 -27.87 -14.22
N ASN A 301 -4.04 -27.59 -15.03
CA ASN A 301 -2.95 -28.52 -15.30
C ASN A 301 -1.77 -28.38 -14.34
N TYR A 302 -1.88 -27.54 -13.31
CA TYR A 302 -0.80 -27.34 -12.36
C TYR A 302 -0.55 -28.64 -11.55
N PRO A 303 0.73 -29.11 -11.43
CA PRO A 303 1.01 -30.48 -10.98
C PRO A 303 1.07 -30.64 -9.46
N SER A 304 0.33 -29.85 -8.69
CA SER A 304 0.21 -30.04 -7.25
C SER A 304 -1.22 -29.83 -6.79
N SER A 305 -1.65 -30.65 -5.84
CA SER A 305 -2.90 -30.46 -5.10
C SER A 305 -2.75 -29.50 -3.89
N ASN A 306 -1.52 -29.16 -3.52
CA ASN A 306 -1.19 -28.31 -2.38
C ASN A 306 -0.79 -26.90 -2.85
N ILE A 307 -1.76 -26.16 -3.42
CA ILE A 307 -1.54 -24.80 -3.90
C ILE A 307 -1.54 -23.83 -2.72
N ASN A 308 -0.43 -23.12 -2.54
CA ASN A 308 -0.28 -22.04 -1.55
C ASN A 308 -0.77 -20.71 -2.08
N GLY A 309 -0.66 -20.47 -3.38
CA GLY A 309 -1.16 -19.25 -3.97
C GLY A 309 -1.05 -19.22 -5.49
N PHE A 310 -1.78 -18.30 -6.11
CA PHE A 310 -1.65 -18.02 -7.53
C PHE A 310 -1.96 -16.55 -7.84
N MET A 311 -1.43 -16.10 -8.95
CA MET A 311 -1.76 -14.82 -9.57
C MET A 311 -2.03 -15.07 -11.05
N LEU A 312 -3.18 -14.59 -11.53
CA LEU A 312 -3.50 -14.53 -12.96
C LEU A 312 -3.67 -13.07 -13.34
N ALA A 313 -3.15 -12.70 -14.49
CA ALA A 313 -3.38 -11.39 -15.10
C ALA A 313 -3.73 -11.58 -16.57
N ALA A 314 -4.72 -10.81 -17.03
CA ALA A 314 -5.12 -10.78 -18.43
C ALA A 314 -5.22 -9.31 -18.85
N PHE A 315 -4.41 -8.91 -19.82
CA PHE A 315 -4.37 -7.56 -20.36
C PHE A 315 -4.02 -7.57 -21.84
N ASN A 316 -4.32 -6.50 -22.54
CA ASN A 316 -3.84 -6.34 -23.92
C ASN A 316 -2.43 -5.71 -23.88
N PRO A 317 -1.36 -6.43 -24.27
CA PRO A 317 0.00 -5.89 -24.22
C PRO A 317 0.23 -4.66 -25.10
N GLU A 318 -0.60 -4.44 -26.12
CA GLU A 318 -0.53 -3.24 -26.98
C GLU A 318 -0.82 -1.94 -26.23
N ILE A 319 -1.38 -2.01 -24.99
CA ILE A 319 -1.54 -0.84 -24.12
C ILE A 319 -0.20 -0.15 -23.86
N ILE A 320 0.89 -0.92 -23.80
CA ILE A 320 2.26 -0.39 -23.63
C ILE A 320 2.60 0.51 -24.81
N GLY A 321 2.35 0.05 -26.04
CA GLY A 321 2.53 0.85 -27.25
C GLY A 321 1.63 2.09 -27.27
N GLY A 322 0.38 1.96 -26.83
CA GLY A 322 -0.55 3.08 -26.67
C GLY A 322 -0.03 4.15 -25.71
N ILE A 323 0.49 3.75 -24.56
CA ILE A 323 1.10 4.66 -23.57
C ILE A 323 2.36 5.33 -24.15
N LEU A 324 3.27 4.56 -24.79
CA LEU A 324 4.49 5.12 -25.39
C LEU A 324 4.19 6.17 -26.46
N LYS A 325 3.15 5.97 -27.26
CA LYS A 325 2.67 6.93 -28.26
C LYS A 325 2.10 8.18 -27.62
N GLN A 326 1.27 8.04 -26.60
CA GLN A 326 0.71 9.19 -25.86
C GLN A 326 1.81 10.03 -25.20
N LEU A 327 2.85 9.39 -24.71
CA LEU A 327 4.01 10.06 -24.10
C LEU A 327 5.01 10.60 -25.15
N GLU A 328 4.80 10.34 -26.43
CA GLU A 328 5.71 10.73 -27.55
C GLU A 328 7.14 10.19 -27.39
N VAL A 329 7.32 9.05 -26.69
CA VAL A 329 8.62 8.43 -26.44
C VAL A 329 8.87 7.14 -27.20
N GLU A 330 7.92 6.67 -28.01
CA GLU A 330 8.09 5.42 -28.76
C GLU A 330 9.34 5.45 -29.66
N GLY A 331 9.62 6.57 -30.33
CA GLY A 331 10.83 6.78 -31.14
C GLY A 331 12.12 6.69 -30.33
N LEU A 332 12.12 7.29 -29.14
CA LEU A 332 13.26 7.23 -28.22
C LEU A 332 13.52 5.78 -27.76
N VAL A 333 12.48 5.08 -27.33
CA VAL A 333 12.57 3.66 -26.94
C VAL A 333 13.09 2.81 -28.08
N ASN A 334 12.57 3.01 -29.29
CA ASN A 334 13.04 2.28 -30.48
C ASN A 334 14.51 2.59 -30.80
N THR A 335 14.99 3.81 -30.60
CA THR A 335 16.42 4.17 -30.80
C THR A 335 17.32 3.38 -29.84
N PHE A 336 16.92 3.20 -28.58
CA PHE A 336 17.65 2.36 -27.63
C PHE A 336 17.63 0.88 -28.03
N LEU A 337 16.48 0.38 -28.46
CA LEU A 337 16.29 -1.02 -28.81
C LEU A 337 16.97 -1.38 -30.14
N GLN A 338 17.14 -0.44 -31.08
CA GLN A 338 17.80 -0.66 -32.36
C GLN A 338 19.20 -1.29 -32.23
N LYS A 339 19.95 -0.90 -31.18
CA LYS A 339 21.27 -1.47 -30.87
C LYS A 339 21.21 -2.98 -30.62
N THR A 340 20.07 -3.48 -30.20
CA THR A 340 19.82 -4.92 -29.98
C THR A 340 19.14 -5.61 -31.16
N GLY A 341 18.74 -4.86 -32.18
CA GLY A 341 17.95 -5.37 -33.33
C GLY A 341 16.48 -5.59 -32.99
N LEU A 342 16.00 -5.07 -31.83
CA LEU A 342 14.61 -5.16 -31.40
C LEU A 342 13.88 -3.82 -31.60
N SER A 343 12.56 -3.88 -31.59
CA SER A 343 11.66 -2.72 -31.52
C SER A 343 10.75 -2.82 -30.31
N SER A 344 10.13 -1.71 -29.93
CA SER A 344 9.08 -1.70 -28.88
C SER A 344 7.94 -2.67 -29.22
N GLN A 345 7.59 -2.78 -30.51
CA GLN A 345 6.57 -3.71 -30.99
C GLN A 345 6.96 -5.16 -30.75
N ASP A 346 8.23 -5.53 -30.99
CA ASP A 346 8.69 -6.91 -30.72
C ASP A 346 8.47 -7.25 -29.23
N ILE A 347 8.63 -6.29 -28.31
CA ILE A 347 8.44 -6.52 -26.89
C ILE A 347 6.96 -6.75 -26.56
N TYR A 348 6.08 -5.80 -26.87
CA TYR A 348 4.70 -5.91 -26.40
C TYR A 348 3.83 -6.87 -27.23
N LYS A 349 4.22 -7.27 -28.46
CA LYS A 349 3.53 -8.30 -29.22
C LYS A 349 4.01 -9.72 -28.93
N SER A 350 5.15 -9.90 -28.27
CA SER A 350 5.75 -11.22 -28.03
C SER A 350 4.88 -12.17 -27.20
N LEU A 351 4.10 -11.65 -26.27
CA LEU A 351 3.20 -12.41 -25.40
C LEU A 351 1.74 -11.99 -25.62
N LYS A 352 0.80 -12.89 -25.33
CA LYS A 352 -0.65 -12.60 -25.46
C LYS A 352 -1.19 -11.73 -24.33
N GLY A 353 -0.46 -11.60 -23.22
CA GLY A 353 -0.91 -10.88 -22.04
C GLY A 353 -1.65 -11.71 -21.00
N ASP A 354 -1.89 -12.99 -21.24
CA ASP A 354 -2.33 -13.94 -20.23
C ASP A 354 -1.11 -14.44 -19.46
N ILE A 355 -1.03 -14.15 -18.18
CA ILE A 355 0.08 -14.57 -17.32
C ILE A 355 -0.49 -15.33 -16.13
N ALA A 356 0.07 -16.51 -15.85
CA ALA A 356 -0.21 -17.27 -14.66
C ALA A 356 1.06 -17.50 -13.86
N VAL A 357 1.02 -17.22 -12.56
CA VAL A 357 2.06 -17.60 -11.58
C VAL A 357 1.38 -18.44 -10.52
N VAL A 358 1.89 -19.63 -10.27
CA VAL A 358 1.37 -20.53 -9.23
C VAL A 358 2.50 -20.91 -8.30
N ILE A 359 2.21 -20.93 -7.01
CA ILE A 359 3.11 -21.31 -5.92
C ILE A 359 2.48 -22.48 -5.16
N SER A 360 3.25 -23.52 -4.90
CA SER A 360 2.79 -24.70 -4.18
C SER A 360 3.88 -25.33 -3.30
N ASP A 361 3.46 -26.27 -2.48
CA ASP A 361 4.33 -27.15 -1.71
C ASP A 361 5.40 -26.38 -0.91
N VAL A 362 4.99 -25.25 -0.31
CA VAL A 362 5.88 -24.47 0.56
C VAL A 362 6.21 -25.28 1.80
N GLU A 363 7.49 -25.53 2.03
CA GLU A 363 7.98 -26.25 3.20
C GLU A 363 9.40 -25.81 3.58
N MET A 364 9.79 -26.05 4.83
CA MET A 364 11.17 -25.92 5.27
C MET A 364 11.90 -27.22 4.97
N SER A 365 12.57 -27.27 3.84
CA SER A 365 13.34 -28.43 3.41
C SER A 365 14.63 -27.98 2.73
N GLY A 366 15.61 -28.86 2.75
CA GLY A 366 16.91 -28.60 2.15
C GLY A 366 17.98 -28.21 3.18
N ILE A 367 19.13 -28.83 3.03
CA ILE A 367 20.35 -28.58 3.80
C ILE A 367 21.24 -27.72 2.92
N GLU A 368 21.62 -26.56 3.40
CA GLU A 368 22.68 -25.79 2.74
C GLU A 368 24.01 -26.53 2.96
N PRO A 369 24.75 -26.91 1.91
CA PRO A 369 26.14 -27.35 2.11
C PRO A 369 26.95 -26.12 2.52
N GLN A 370 27.12 -25.91 3.83
CA GLN A 370 28.08 -24.94 4.31
C GLN A 370 29.48 -25.51 4.12
N MET A 371 30.39 -24.69 3.56
CA MET A 371 31.83 -24.99 3.62
C MET A 371 32.21 -25.33 5.08
N LYS A 372 32.82 -26.50 5.25
CA LYS A 372 33.29 -26.99 6.55
C LYS A 372 34.24 -25.98 7.19
N THR A 373 33.73 -25.20 8.11
CA THR A 373 34.50 -24.52 9.13
C THR A 373 33.73 -24.67 10.43
N ASP A 374 34.22 -25.55 11.30
CA ASP A 374 33.82 -25.84 12.67
C ASP A 374 32.59 -26.73 12.92
N GLU A 375 32.81 -27.72 13.78
CA GLU A 375 31.95 -28.88 14.15
C GLU A 375 30.62 -28.54 14.87
N LYS A 376 30.14 -27.29 14.85
CA LYS A 376 28.88 -26.84 15.45
C LYS A 376 27.99 -25.98 14.56
N SER A 377 28.17 -25.98 13.24
CA SER A 377 27.22 -25.31 12.38
C SER A 377 25.90 -26.12 12.33
N MET A 378 24.88 -25.67 13.08
CA MET A 378 23.53 -26.14 12.93
C MET A 378 23.11 -26.02 11.46
N MET A 379 22.78 -27.17 10.84
CA MET A 379 22.25 -27.22 9.47
C MET A 379 20.98 -26.38 9.41
N LYS A 380 21.06 -25.19 8.83
CA LYS A 380 19.88 -24.33 8.63
C LYS A 380 19.08 -24.85 7.45
N LYS A 381 17.82 -25.22 7.70
CA LYS A 381 16.87 -25.53 6.64
C LYS A 381 16.53 -24.27 5.86
N LYS A 382 16.39 -24.41 4.55
CA LYS A 382 15.92 -23.35 3.65
C LYS A 382 14.46 -23.57 3.29
N PRO A 383 13.70 -22.49 3.07
CA PRO A 383 12.38 -22.62 2.50
C PRO A 383 12.49 -23.19 1.08
N PHE A 384 11.75 -24.23 0.81
CA PHE A 384 11.54 -24.79 -0.51
C PHE A 384 10.15 -24.42 -1.00
N VAL A 385 10.05 -23.99 -2.27
CA VAL A 385 8.82 -23.54 -2.89
C VAL A 385 8.79 -24.03 -4.32
N LYS A 386 7.77 -24.75 -4.71
CA LYS A 386 7.51 -25.01 -6.12
C LYS A 386 6.78 -23.83 -6.73
N MET A 387 7.29 -23.35 -7.85
CA MET A 387 6.73 -22.24 -8.59
C MET A 387 6.67 -22.56 -10.08
N LEU A 388 5.63 -22.07 -10.73
CA LEU A 388 5.52 -22.09 -12.18
C LEU A 388 4.92 -20.78 -12.67
N LEU A 389 5.60 -20.16 -13.64
CA LEU A 389 5.08 -19.07 -14.45
C LEU A 389 4.79 -19.60 -15.84
N SER A 390 3.62 -19.29 -16.38
CA SER A 390 3.22 -19.60 -17.74
C SER A 390 2.69 -18.35 -18.43
N ALA A 391 3.18 -18.08 -19.63
CA ALA A 391 2.73 -16.99 -20.48
C ALA A 391 2.63 -17.47 -21.94
N PRO A 392 1.43 -17.47 -22.57
CA PRO A 392 1.25 -17.82 -23.96
C PRO A 392 1.95 -16.84 -24.91
N VAL A 393 2.59 -17.37 -25.93
CA VAL A 393 3.24 -16.59 -26.99
C VAL A 393 2.18 -15.85 -27.82
N GLY A 394 2.44 -14.58 -28.11
CA GLY A 394 1.65 -13.74 -28.98
C GLY A 394 2.09 -13.86 -30.42
N ASP A 395 2.79 -12.85 -30.96
CA ASP A 395 3.42 -12.90 -32.27
C ASP A 395 4.72 -13.70 -32.21
N LYS A 396 4.75 -14.82 -32.92
CA LYS A 396 5.90 -15.74 -32.93
C LYS A 396 7.17 -15.09 -33.44
N THR A 397 7.07 -14.21 -34.42
CA THR A 397 8.24 -13.55 -35.02
C THR A 397 8.89 -12.64 -34.01
N SER A 398 8.10 -11.80 -33.34
CA SER A 398 8.55 -10.91 -32.27
C SER A 398 9.11 -11.69 -31.07
N PHE A 399 8.42 -12.76 -30.68
CA PHE A 399 8.87 -13.62 -29.59
C PHE A 399 10.24 -14.28 -29.90
N ASN A 400 10.38 -14.88 -31.06
CA ASN A 400 11.62 -15.53 -31.46
C ASN A 400 12.78 -14.54 -31.55
N LYS A 401 12.58 -13.31 -32.04
CA LYS A 401 13.61 -12.29 -32.03
C LYS A 401 14.14 -12.01 -30.62
N ILE A 402 13.22 -11.90 -29.64
CA ILE A 402 13.62 -11.66 -28.21
C ILE A 402 14.38 -12.87 -27.67
N MET A 403 13.88 -14.09 -27.91
CA MET A 403 14.54 -15.32 -27.47
C MET A 403 15.91 -15.53 -28.11
N ASP A 404 16.04 -15.26 -29.41
CA ASP A 404 17.31 -15.35 -30.11
C ASP A 404 18.33 -14.33 -29.59
N LYS A 405 17.89 -13.11 -29.21
CA LYS A 405 18.73 -12.15 -28.50
C LYS A 405 19.18 -12.61 -27.11
N ALA A 406 18.31 -13.28 -26.37
CA ALA A 406 18.68 -13.89 -25.09
C ALA A 406 19.71 -15.02 -25.28
N VAL A 407 19.67 -15.74 -26.41
CA VAL A 407 20.70 -16.73 -26.77
C VAL A 407 22.03 -16.04 -27.10
N GLU A 408 22.01 -14.96 -27.88
CA GLU A 408 23.22 -14.18 -28.22
C GLU A 408 23.91 -13.62 -26.94
N GLN A 409 23.13 -13.28 -25.92
CA GLN A 409 23.64 -12.80 -24.62
C GLN A 409 24.04 -13.93 -23.65
N GLY A 410 23.93 -15.21 -24.07
CA GLY A 410 24.26 -16.35 -23.23
C GLY A 410 23.27 -16.61 -22.07
N ILE A 411 22.10 -15.96 -22.09
CA ILE A 411 21.03 -16.14 -21.09
C ILE A 411 20.27 -17.43 -21.35
N LEU A 412 20.08 -17.76 -22.64
CA LEU A 412 19.40 -18.99 -23.10
C LEU A 412 20.30 -19.76 -24.05
N VAL A 413 19.97 -21.04 -24.25
CA VAL A 413 20.48 -21.88 -25.36
C VAL A 413 19.31 -22.38 -26.17
N LYS A 414 19.47 -22.39 -27.48
CA LYS A 414 18.47 -22.94 -28.43
C LYS A 414 18.81 -24.35 -28.80
N LYS A 415 17.86 -25.30 -28.59
CA LYS A 415 17.95 -26.68 -29.08
C LYS A 415 16.74 -26.97 -29.95
N ASN A 416 16.94 -27.15 -31.26
CA ASN A 416 15.87 -27.23 -32.24
C ASN A 416 14.97 -25.97 -32.18
N THR A 417 13.68 -26.14 -31.88
CA THR A 417 12.69 -25.05 -31.75
C THR A 417 12.46 -24.59 -30.29
N VAL A 418 13.25 -25.10 -29.33
CA VAL A 418 13.03 -24.86 -27.88
C VAL A 418 14.20 -24.09 -27.29
N TYR A 419 13.90 -23.07 -26.54
CA TYR A 419 14.86 -22.28 -25.75
C TYR A 419 14.88 -22.78 -24.31
N LYS A 420 16.07 -22.89 -23.72
CA LYS A 420 16.30 -23.36 -22.36
C LYS A 420 17.19 -22.39 -21.59
N ALA A 421 17.09 -22.37 -20.28
CA ALA A 421 17.97 -21.58 -19.43
C ALA A 421 19.44 -21.95 -19.62
N ALA A 422 20.31 -20.95 -19.63
CA ALA A 422 21.76 -21.07 -19.65
C ALA A 422 22.38 -20.03 -18.69
N GLY A 423 23.71 -20.09 -18.51
CA GLY A 423 24.45 -19.12 -17.72
C GLY A 423 23.86 -18.94 -16.31
N VAL A 424 23.67 -17.69 -15.92
CA VAL A 424 23.16 -17.31 -14.58
C VAL A 424 21.79 -17.91 -14.27
N LEU A 425 20.87 -17.97 -15.23
CA LEU A 425 19.53 -18.55 -14.99
C LEU A 425 19.60 -20.03 -14.61
N SER A 426 20.52 -20.78 -15.24
CA SER A 426 20.74 -22.18 -14.90
C SER A 426 21.33 -22.36 -13.49
N THR A 427 22.22 -21.45 -13.06
CA THR A 427 22.82 -21.49 -11.71
C THR A 427 21.82 -21.08 -10.61
N MET A 428 20.79 -20.30 -10.94
CA MET A 428 19.71 -19.95 -10.01
C MET A 428 18.73 -21.11 -9.76
N GLY A 429 18.92 -22.28 -10.41
CA GLY A 429 18.03 -23.43 -10.26
C GLY A 429 16.69 -23.27 -10.97
N LEU A 430 16.53 -22.25 -11.81
CA LEU A 430 15.31 -22.03 -12.59
C LEU A 430 15.31 -22.87 -13.84
N PHE A 431 14.20 -23.55 -14.09
CA PHE A 431 13.96 -24.30 -15.30
C PHE A 431 13.13 -23.46 -16.28
N VAL A 432 13.79 -22.92 -17.30
CA VAL A 432 13.14 -22.09 -18.32
C VAL A 432 13.00 -22.88 -19.60
N MET A 433 11.80 -22.89 -20.16
CA MET A 433 11.53 -23.41 -21.49
C MET A 433 10.57 -22.49 -22.24
N ALA A 434 10.95 -22.17 -23.47
CA ALA A 434 10.12 -21.39 -24.35
C ALA A 434 10.07 -22.09 -25.73
N ASP A 435 8.89 -22.20 -26.27
CA ASP A 435 8.60 -22.71 -27.63
C ASP A 435 7.72 -21.70 -28.37
N ASP A 436 7.19 -22.10 -29.53
CA ASP A 436 6.32 -21.23 -30.33
C ASP A 436 4.90 -21.04 -29.78
N LYS A 437 4.60 -21.61 -28.62
CA LYS A 437 3.27 -21.54 -27.97
C LYS A 437 3.31 -20.91 -26.60
N ASN A 438 4.34 -21.23 -25.79
CA ASN A 438 4.38 -20.82 -24.38
C ASN A 438 5.81 -20.48 -23.94
N LEU A 439 5.90 -19.52 -23.04
CA LEU A 439 7.04 -19.31 -22.17
C LEU A 439 6.68 -19.89 -20.79
N ILE A 440 7.48 -20.84 -20.31
CA ILE A 440 7.30 -21.47 -19.00
C ILE A 440 8.58 -21.33 -18.21
N ILE A 441 8.45 -20.87 -16.97
CA ILE A 441 9.53 -20.81 -15.97
C ILE A 441 9.05 -21.61 -14.76
N ALA A 442 9.82 -22.63 -14.35
CA ALA A 442 9.49 -23.45 -13.20
C ALA A 442 10.67 -23.51 -12.22
N SER A 443 10.39 -23.80 -10.96
CA SER A 443 11.40 -24.01 -9.92
C SER A 443 12.27 -25.25 -10.17
N ASP A 444 11.75 -26.23 -10.92
CA ASP A 444 12.42 -27.48 -11.20
C ASP A 444 11.88 -28.16 -12.47
N SER A 445 12.65 -29.11 -13.01
CA SER A 445 12.32 -29.83 -14.23
C SER A 445 11.13 -30.79 -14.09
N LEU A 446 10.88 -31.30 -12.89
CA LEU A 446 9.76 -32.22 -12.64
C LEU A 446 8.43 -31.46 -12.70
N THR A 447 8.34 -30.32 -12.00
CA THR A 447 7.18 -29.40 -12.07
C THR A 447 6.88 -28.99 -13.50
N TYR A 448 7.92 -28.63 -14.28
CA TYR A 448 7.76 -28.33 -15.69
C TYR A 448 7.22 -29.52 -16.50
N THR A 449 7.85 -30.70 -16.36
CA THR A 449 7.49 -31.91 -17.13
C THR A 449 6.06 -32.36 -16.83
N GLN A 450 5.67 -32.33 -15.57
CA GLN A 450 4.32 -32.68 -15.15
C GLN A 450 3.27 -31.70 -15.68
N TYR A 451 3.58 -30.40 -15.70
CA TYR A 451 2.69 -29.37 -16.25
C TYR A 451 2.46 -29.56 -17.75
N ILE A 452 3.53 -29.73 -18.53
CA ILE A 452 3.43 -29.92 -19.98
C ILE A 452 2.69 -31.21 -20.36
N ASN A 453 2.97 -32.29 -19.65
CA ASN A 453 2.32 -33.59 -19.87
C ASN A 453 0.90 -33.66 -19.29
N LYS A 454 0.43 -32.57 -18.64
CA LYS A 454 -0.89 -32.51 -17.98
C LYS A 454 -1.10 -33.67 -17.01
N SER A 455 -0.01 -34.13 -16.37
CA SER A 455 -0.02 -35.29 -15.47
C SER A 455 -0.41 -34.92 -14.03
N GLY A 456 -0.53 -33.64 -13.75
CA GLY A 456 -1.02 -33.10 -12.48
C GLY A 456 -2.46 -32.62 -12.59
N LYS A 457 -3.09 -32.45 -11.43
CA LYS A 457 -4.40 -31.82 -11.31
C LYS A 457 -4.42 -30.93 -10.08
N ALA A 458 -4.52 -29.66 -10.30
CA ALA A 458 -4.72 -28.70 -9.22
C ALA A 458 -6.07 -28.95 -8.52
N VAL A 459 -6.07 -28.90 -7.20
CA VAL A 459 -7.28 -28.97 -6.40
C VAL A 459 -7.53 -27.60 -5.77
N LEU A 460 -8.35 -26.82 -6.43
CA LEU A 460 -8.82 -25.53 -5.96
C LEU A 460 -10.31 -25.60 -5.67
N LYS A 461 -10.72 -24.98 -4.56
CA LYS A 461 -12.14 -24.92 -4.22
C LYS A 461 -12.89 -24.09 -5.26
N GLN A 462 -14.01 -24.62 -5.76
CA GLN A 462 -14.84 -23.94 -6.76
C GLN A 462 -15.29 -22.55 -6.30
N GLU A 463 -15.60 -22.39 -5.01
CA GLU A 463 -15.95 -21.09 -4.41
C GLU A 463 -14.87 -20.00 -4.61
N ILE A 464 -13.58 -20.40 -4.66
CA ILE A 464 -12.47 -19.48 -4.92
C ILE A 464 -12.41 -19.12 -6.40
N LEU A 465 -12.52 -20.12 -7.28
CA LEU A 465 -12.48 -19.92 -8.73
C LEU A 465 -13.65 -19.04 -9.22
N ASP A 466 -14.85 -19.24 -8.65
CA ASP A 466 -16.03 -18.46 -9.00
C ASP A 466 -15.88 -16.96 -8.73
N ARG A 467 -15.06 -16.58 -7.76
CA ARG A 467 -14.78 -15.17 -7.44
C ARG A 467 -13.97 -14.44 -8.51
N PHE A 468 -13.29 -15.17 -9.38
CA PHE A 468 -12.42 -14.63 -10.41
C PHE A 468 -13.04 -14.65 -11.82
N LYS A 469 -14.22 -15.24 -11.99
CA LYS A 469 -14.91 -15.22 -13.28
C LYS A 469 -15.19 -13.79 -13.74
N GLY A 470 -14.79 -13.48 -14.96
CA GLY A 470 -14.99 -12.16 -15.54
C GLY A 470 -14.03 -11.06 -15.04
N LYS A 471 -13.02 -11.40 -14.22
CA LYS A 471 -12.02 -10.46 -13.73
C LYS A 471 -10.84 -10.33 -14.69
N SER A 472 -10.14 -9.20 -14.66
CA SER A 472 -8.90 -8.97 -15.40
C SER A 472 -7.66 -9.43 -14.65
N THR A 473 -7.74 -9.45 -13.31
CA THR A 473 -6.71 -10.04 -12.44
C THR A 473 -7.36 -10.92 -11.38
N ALA A 474 -6.62 -11.95 -10.96
CA ALA A 474 -6.98 -12.83 -9.87
C ALA A 474 -5.74 -13.09 -9.02
N PHE A 475 -5.87 -12.94 -7.71
CA PHE A 475 -4.83 -13.25 -6.74
C PHE A 475 -5.44 -14.03 -5.59
N TYR A 476 -4.83 -15.15 -5.26
CA TYR A 476 -5.18 -15.99 -4.12
C TYR A 476 -3.90 -16.39 -3.39
N PHE A 477 -3.93 -16.32 -2.06
CA PHE A 477 -2.84 -16.80 -1.24
C PHE A 477 -3.37 -17.42 0.04
N ASP A 478 -3.12 -18.72 0.24
CA ASP A 478 -3.50 -19.49 1.42
C ASP A 478 -2.46 -19.29 2.53
N ILE A 479 -2.75 -18.34 3.43
CA ILE A 479 -1.86 -17.99 4.53
C ILE A 479 -1.68 -19.19 5.46
N ALA A 480 -2.78 -19.81 5.86
CA ALA A 480 -2.74 -20.91 6.84
C ALA A 480 -1.95 -22.10 6.32
N ASN A 481 -2.18 -22.48 5.06
CA ASN A 481 -1.46 -23.57 4.42
C ASN A 481 0.04 -23.25 4.24
N THR A 482 0.37 -22.03 3.84
CA THR A 482 1.76 -21.58 3.70
C THR A 482 2.49 -21.62 5.04
N LEU A 483 1.88 -21.08 6.09
CA LEU A 483 2.46 -21.10 7.43
C LEU A 483 2.58 -22.51 8.01
N ASN A 484 1.73 -23.44 7.61
CA ASN A 484 1.89 -24.87 7.95
C ASN A 484 3.20 -25.45 7.40
N GLY A 485 3.60 -25.07 6.19
CA GLY A 485 4.88 -25.48 5.61
C GLY A 485 6.08 -24.99 6.43
N PHE A 486 6.01 -23.78 6.95
CA PHE A 486 7.06 -23.19 7.81
C PHE A 486 7.03 -23.72 9.25
N SER A 487 5.88 -24.15 9.77
CA SER A 487 5.73 -24.57 11.18
C SER A 487 6.37 -25.91 11.50
N LYS A 488 6.73 -26.71 10.49
CA LYS A 488 7.37 -28.03 10.69
C LYS A 488 8.78 -27.92 11.27
N ASP A 489 9.44 -26.79 11.09
CA ASP A 489 10.73 -26.45 11.69
C ASP A 489 11.00 -24.96 11.64
N PRO A 490 10.30 -24.15 12.42
CA PRO A 490 10.59 -22.72 12.50
C PRO A 490 11.84 -22.56 13.34
N GLY A 491 12.84 -21.85 12.85
CA GLY A 491 14.02 -21.49 13.63
C GLY A 491 13.63 -20.86 14.98
N ASP A 492 14.50 -20.98 15.97
CA ASP A 492 14.28 -20.49 17.34
C ASP A 492 13.76 -19.04 17.35
N GLY A 493 12.59 -18.83 17.95
CA GLY A 493 11.98 -17.52 18.18
C GLY A 493 10.74 -17.18 17.34
N PHE A 494 10.44 -17.88 16.24
CA PHE A 494 9.28 -17.57 15.39
C PHE A 494 8.06 -18.49 15.58
N HIS A 495 8.17 -19.54 16.36
CA HIS A 495 7.12 -20.56 16.55
C HIS A 495 5.78 -19.98 16.99
N GLN A 496 5.78 -19.11 17.98
CA GLN A 496 4.55 -18.54 18.53
C GLN A 496 3.88 -17.60 17.55
N SER A 497 4.65 -16.71 16.90
CA SER A 497 4.12 -15.76 15.92
C SER A 497 3.53 -16.46 14.69
N ILE A 498 4.20 -17.52 14.17
CA ILE A 498 3.69 -18.33 13.06
C ILE A 498 2.41 -19.06 13.46
N THR A 499 2.38 -19.67 14.64
CA THR A 499 1.20 -20.37 15.14
C THR A 499 0.03 -19.42 15.33
N THR A 500 0.26 -18.25 15.91
CA THR A 500 -0.76 -17.24 16.12
C THR A 500 -1.29 -16.72 14.78
N ALA A 501 -0.41 -16.39 13.83
CA ALA A 501 -0.82 -15.92 12.50
C ALA A 501 -1.62 -16.99 11.73
N LYS A 502 -1.20 -18.26 11.77
CA LYS A 502 -1.91 -19.39 11.16
C LYS A 502 -3.31 -19.60 11.73
N ASN A 503 -3.45 -19.46 13.05
CA ASN A 503 -4.73 -19.60 13.74
C ASN A 503 -5.65 -18.37 13.57
N THR A 504 -5.09 -17.26 13.13
CA THR A 504 -5.82 -16.00 12.91
C THR A 504 -6.27 -15.86 11.46
N PHE A 505 -5.35 -16.01 10.50
CA PHE A 505 -5.60 -15.74 9.09
C PHE A 505 -5.83 -17.03 8.30
N LYS A 506 -6.81 -17.01 7.42
CA LYS A 506 -7.12 -18.10 6.50
C LYS A 506 -6.40 -17.89 5.18
N ASP A 507 -6.80 -16.90 4.43
CA ASP A 507 -6.28 -16.59 3.10
C ASP A 507 -6.49 -15.13 2.70
N VAL A 508 -5.90 -14.78 1.55
CA VAL A 508 -6.09 -13.49 0.86
C VAL A 508 -6.67 -13.73 -0.51
N ILE A 509 -7.67 -12.94 -0.87
CA ILE A 509 -8.28 -12.91 -2.20
C ILE A 509 -8.26 -11.48 -2.71
N ALA A 510 -7.72 -11.26 -3.91
CA ALA A 510 -7.80 -9.97 -4.57
C ALA A 510 -8.12 -10.12 -6.05
N SER A 511 -8.86 -9.17 -6.60
CA SER A 511 -9.21 -9.17 -8.02
C SER A 511 -9.41 -7.75 -8.53
N SER A 512 -9.24 -7.54 -9.83
CA SER A 512 -9.64 -6.29 -10.49
C SER A 512 -10.53 -6.58 -11.69
N ASP A 513 -11.34 -5.60 -12.02
CA ASP A 513 -12.17 -5.58 -13.22
C ASP A 513 -11.41 -4.91 -14.37
N ASN A 514 -11.85 -5.14 -15.59
CA ASN A 514 -11.44 -4.31 -16.70
C ASN A 514 -11.97 -2.87 -16.54
N PHE A 515 -11.37 -1.94 -17.25
CA PHE A 515 -11.81 -0.54 -17.28
C PHE A 515 -13.26 -0.46 -17.80
N ASP A 516 -14.17 0.11 -17.02
CA ASP A 516 -15.60 0.20 -17.34
C ASP A 516 -15.97 1.45 -18.17
N GLY A 517 -14.97 2.20 -18.64
CA GLY A 517 -15.14 3.47 -19.36
C GLY A 517 -14.98 4.71 -18.48
N LYS A 518 -14.92 4.53 -17.15
CA LYS A 518 -14.74 5.60 -16.17
C LYS A 518 -13.72 5.21 -15.08
N THR A 519 -13.76 3.96 -14.63
CA THR A 519 -12.95 3.48 -13.51
C THR A 519 -12.39 2.08 -13.77
N VAL A 520 -11.28 1.77 -13.09
CA VAL A 520 -10.86 0.40 -12.83
C VAL A 520 -11.19 0.09 -11.37
N LYS A 521 -12.01 -0.95 -11.14
CA LYS A 521 -12.38 -1.38 -9.80
C LYS A 521 -11.55 -2.57 -9.36
N ALA A 522 -11.16 -2.59 -8.10
CA ALA A 522 -10.46 -3.72 -7.49
C ALA A 522 -11.04 -4.02 -6.11
N SER A 523 -10.92 -5.28 -5.71
CA SER A 523 -11.29 -5.72 -4.37
C SER A 523 -10.13 -6.53 -3.76
N PHE A 524 -9.97 -6.39 -2.45
CA PHE A 524 -9.01 -7.11 -1.66
C PHE A 524 -9.71 -7.59 -0.38
N GLU A 525 -9.52 -8.85 -0.03
CA GLU A 525 -10.15 -9.47 1.14
C GLU A 525 -9.10 -10.34 1.87
N ILE A 526 -8.93 -10.11 3.16
CA ILE A 526 -8.22 -11.02 4.06
C ILE A 526 -9.26 -11.76 4.86
N ARG A 527 -9.34 -13.09 4.73
CA ARG A 527 -10.26 -13.91 5.50
C ARG A 527 -9.59 -14.44 6.77
N MET A 528 -10.37 -14.48 7.85
CA MET A 528 -9.96 -14.99 9.14
C MET A 528 -10.37 -16.47 9.30
N GLN A 529 -9.69 -17.19 10.18
CA GLN A 529 -10.10 -18.55 10.57
C GLN A 529 -11.45 -18.56 11.29
N ASN A 530 -11.67 -17.58 12.18
CA ASN A 530 -12.96 -17.41 12.84
C ASN A 530 -13.89 -16.52 12.01
N GLU A 531 -14.73 -17.14 11.20
CA GLU A 531 -15.65 -16.45 10.28
C GLU A 531 -16.81 -15.73 10.99
N LYS A 532 -17.03 -15.99 12.29
CA LYS A 532 -18.14 -15.43 13.08
C LYS A 532 -17.74 -14.22 13.92
N GLN A 533 -16.44 -14.02 14.15
CA GLN A 533 -15.95 -12.92 14.95
C GLN A 533 -15.58 -11.72 14.05
N ASN A 534 -15.90 -10.53 14.50
CA ASN A 534 -15.52 -9.33 13.77
C ASN A 534 -13.99 -9.23 13.66
N SER A 535 -13.50 -8.96 12.45
CA SER A 535 -12.07 -8.97 12.14
C SER A 535 -11.28 -7.89 12.90
N LEU A 536 -11.90 -6.76 13.24
CA LEU A 536 -11.27 -5.73 14.06
C LEU A 536 -11.01 -6.22 15.48
N VAL A 537 -11.95 -6.98 16.05
CA VAL A 537 -11.80 -7.63 17.37
C VAL A 537 -10.65 -8.63 17.33
N THR A 538 -10.61 -9.46 16.29
CA THR A 538 -9.54 -10.44 16.08
C THR A 538 -8.16 -9.78 15.94
N LEU A 539 -8.05 -8.76 15.09
CA LEU A 539 -6.80 -8.02 14.90
C LEU A 539 -6.33 -7.32 16.16
N THR A 540 -7.26 -6.69 16.87
CA THR A 540 -6.93 -5.97 18.10
C THR A 540 -6.40 -6.92 19.17
N SER A 541 -6.99 -8.11 19.30
CA SER A 541 -6.49 -9.15 20.19
C SER A 541 -5.09 -9.62 19.78
N LEU A 542 -4.91 -9.93 18.48
CA LEU A 542 -3.62 -10.33 17.91
C LEU A 542 -2.52 -9.31 18.17
N LEU A 543 -2.77 -8.03 17.85
CA LEU A 543 -1.78 -6.96 18.04
C LEU A 543 -1.44 -6.76 19.52
N THR A 544 -2.42 -6.94 20.41
CA THR A 544 -2.21 -6.88 21.84
C THR A 544 -1.31 -8.01 22.32
N ASP A 545 -1.55 -9.23 21.85
CA ASP A 545 -0.75 -10.43 22.22
C ASP A 545 0.70 -10.27 21.71
N ILE A 546 0.87 -9.84 20.45
CA ILE A 546 2.21 -9.56 19.89
C ILE A 546 2.93 -8.48 20.70
N ALA A 547 2.26 -7.38 21.06
CA ALA A 547 2.86 -6.33 21.85
C ALA A 547 3.30 -6.81 23.25
N VAL A 548 2.53 -7.70 23.86
CA VAL A 548 2.90 -8.33 25.13
C VAL A 548 4.12 -9.25 24.96
N ASP A 549 4.11 -10.09 23.94
CA ASP A 549 5.23 -11.03 23.67
C ASP A 549 6.54 -10.30 23.37
N MET A 550 6.51 -9.26 22.53
CA MET A 550 7.70 -8.45 22.23
C MET A 550 8.31 -7.82 23.50
N ARG A 551 7.47 -7.38 24.43
CA ARG A 551 7.94 -6.81 25.71
C ARG A 551 8.54 -7.86 26.62
N VAL A 552 7.93 -9.05 26.70
CA VAL A 552 8.48 -10.15 27.49
C VAL A 552 9.87 -10.55 26.96
N GLN A 553 10.05 -10.56 25.65
CA GLN A 553 11.34 -10.84 25.03
C GLN A 553 12.35 -9.72 25.31
N ALA A 554 11.99 -8.45 25.09
CA ALA A 554 12.87 -7.31 25.38
C ALA A 554 13.31 -7.27 26.85
N LYS A 555 12.40 -7.66 27.79
CA LYS A 555 12.75 -7.78 29.21
C LYS A 555 13.74 -8.91 29.44
N LYS A 556 13.52 -10.09 28.83
CA LYS A 556 14.45 -11.22 28.96
C LYS A 556 15.84 -10.90 28.40
N GLU A 557 15.89 -10.19 27.27
CA GLU A 557 17.16 -9.73 26.68
C GLU A 557 17.87 -8.75 27.61
N LYS A 558 17.15 -7.79 28.18
CA LYS A 558 17.70 -6.85 29.15
C LYS A 558 18.20 -7.54 30.42
N ASP A 559 17.40 -8.46 30.99
CA ASP A 559 17.77 -9.24 32.17
C ASP A 559 19.00 -10.14 31.89
N MET A 560 19.13 -10.64 30.66
CA MET A 560 20.29 -11.42 30.21
C MET A 560 21.53 -10.53 30.02
N GLU A 561 21.36 -9.36 29.43
CA GLU A 561 22.39 -8.34 29.27
C GLU A 561 22.93 -7.87 30.65
N GLU A 562 22.05 -7.59 31.60
CA GLU A 562 22.44 -7.23 32.98
C GLU A 562 23.16 -8.37 33.71
N LYS A 563 22.80 -9.64 33.45
CA LYS A 563 23.50 -10.81 33.99
C LYS A 563 24.88 -11.03 33.37
N LEU A 564 25.00 -10.80 32.07
CA LEU A 564 26.27 -10.95 31.34
C LEU A 564 27.23 -9.78 31.60
N PHE A 565 26.68 -8.60 31.84
CA PHE A 565 27.45 -7.37 32.06
C PHE A 565 26.93 -6.62 33.31
N PRO A 566 27.26 -7.09 34.51
CA PRO A 566 26.77 -6.49 35.77
C PRO A 566 27.16 -5.02 36.01
N GLY A 567 27.86 -4.37 35.09
CA GLY A 567 28.26 -2.95 35.13
C GLY A 567 27.86 -2.14 33.91
N GLY A 568 26.97 -2.70 33.07
CA GLY A 568 26.56 -2.12 31.79
C GLY A 568 27.44 -2.57 30.63
N VAL A 569 26.85 -2.65 29.43
CA VAL A 569 27.57 -3.03 28.20
C VAL A 569 28.61 -1.96 27.85
N PRO A 570 29.90 -2.33 27.67
CA PRO A 570 30.93 -1.39 27.25
C PRO A 570 30.52 -0.70 25.93
N ALA A 571 30.78 0.61 25.81
CA ALA A 571 30.40 1.44 24.66
C ALA A 571 30.89 0.90 23.29
N ILE A 572 31.90 0.03 23.29
CA ILE A 572 32.50 -0.59 22.09
C ILE A 572 31.59 -1.66 21.46
N ILE A 573 30.60 -2.22 22.19
CA ILE A 573 29.72 -3.29 21.69
C ILE A 573 28.37 -2.73 21.18
N ARG A 574 28.09 -1.45 21.39
CA ARG A 574 26.82 -0.79 20.97
C ARG A 574 26.78 -0.32 19.50
N THR A 575 27.83 -0.57 18.72
CA THR A 575 27.86 -0.22 17.31
C THR A 575 27.73 -1.48 16.46
N ASN A 576 26.47 -1.92 16.25
CA ASN A 576 26.07 -2.60 15.00
C ASN A 576 24.54 -2.52 14.86
#